data_a5563bac79110e6db426c1d1b71eeb93
#
_entry.id   a5563bac79110e6db426c1d1b71eeb93
#
_cell.length_a   1.000
_cell.length_b   1.000
_cell.length_c   1.000
_cell.angle_alpha   90.00
_cell.angle_beta   90.00
_cell.angle_gamma   90.00
#
_symmetry.space_group_name_H-M   'P 1'
#
loop_
_entity.id
_entity.type
_entity.pdbx_description
1 polymer ?
#
loop_
_entity_poly.entity_id
_entity_poly.type
_entity_poly.pdbx_seq_one_letter_code
_entity_poly.pdbx_strand_id
1 'polypeptide(L)'
;MLVQQNYHNFPWIYKKNCLYLGMIKKYPKQFKKVSDYLKEKFGIDVLLGQITAFMGHKNKKIFIHHNHNLEKNGLYSLLHEVGHVLQTDEDNYFKTIDEDKEPKKFKFYQYINEINAWEKGLLFANELGIRVNIEDWVKVQNESLYTYSKKL
;
A
#
# COMPACT_ATOMS: atom_id res chain seq x y z
N MET A 1 -14.07 19.30 -9.74
CA MET A 1 -12.96 19.19 -10.71
C MET A 1 -11.93 18.25 -10.10
N LEU A 2 -11.91 17.00 -10.55
CA LEU A 2 -11.01 15.97 -10.03
C LEU A 2 -9.59 16.31 -10.47
N VAL A 3 -8.74 16.70 -9.55
CA VAL A 3 -7.29 16.78 -9.80
C VAL A 3 -6.80 15.35 -9.95
N GLN A 4 -6.74 14.88 -11.19
CA GLN A 4 -6.00 13.68 -11.53
C GLN A 4 -4.53 13.99 -11.24
N GLN A 5 -3.98 13.44 -10.16
CA GLN A 5 -2.54 13.34 -10.04
C GLN A 5 -2.04 12.61 -11.29
N ASN A 6 -1.31 13.33 -12.12
CA ASN A 6 -0.74 12.83 -13.37
C ASN A 6 0.37 11.80 -13.08
N TYR A 7 -0.02 10.54 -12.87
CA TYR A 7 0.89 9.40 -12.94
C TYR A 7 1.34 9.09 -14.38
N HIS A 8 1.03 10.01 -15.33
CA HIS A 8 1.34 9.83 -16.75
C HIS A 8 2.82 9.94 -17.13
N ASN A 9 3.71 10.28 -16.18
CA ASN A 9 5.13 10.48 -16.48
C ASN A 9 6.05 9.28 -16.21
N PHE A 10 5.52 8.06 -16.05
CA PHE A 10 6.35 6.86 -15.96
C PHE A 10 6.06 5.78 -17.01
N PRO A 11 6.02 6.11 -18.33
CA PRO A 11 5.80 5.09 -19.36
C PRO A 11 6.97 4.09 -19.51
N TRP A 12 8.14 4.40 -18.95
CA TRP A 12 9.35 3.59 -19.08
C TRP A 12 9.43 2.43 -18.07
N ILE A 13 8.73 2.53 -16.94
CA ILE A 13 8.76 1.50 -15.89
C ILE A 13 7.91 0.29 -16.30
N TYR A 14 6.86 0.48 -17.10
CA TYR A 14 5.94 -0.59 -17.49
C TYR A 14 6.53 -1.58 -18.51
N LYS A 15 7.43 -1.17 -19.39
CA LYS A 15 7.93 -2.05 -20.45
C LYS A 15 9.09 -2.96 -20.08
N LYS A 16 9.89 -2.62 -19.06
CA LYS A 16 11.01 -3.45 -18.62
C LYS A 16 10.68 -4.48 -17.53
N ASN A 17 9.58 -4.30 -16.80
CA ASN A 17 9.24 -5.16 -15.65
C ASN A 17 8.35 -6.36 -15.98
N CYS A 18 7.86 -6.51 -17.21
CA CYS A 18 7.10 -7.68 -17.64
C CYS A 18 7.95 -8.95 -17.85
N LEU A 19 9.27 -8.84 -17.80
CA LEU A 19 10.17 -9.99 -18.06
C LEU A 19 10.49 -10.84 -16.82
N TYR A 20 10.01 -10.48 -15.61
CA TYR A 20 10.21 -11.28 -14.39
C TYR A 20 9.08 -12.26 -14.06
N LEU A 21 8.14 -12.49 -14.98
CA LEU A 21 7.05 -13.47 -14.84
C LEU A 21 7.50 -14.94 -14.92
N GLY A 22 8.81 -15.21 -15.01
CA GLY A 22 9.33 -16.56 -15.23
C GLY A 22 9.67 -17.37 -13.97
N MET A 23 9.67 -16.78 -12.78
CA MET A 23 9.85 -17.52 -11.54
C MET A 23 8.56 -17.42 -10.71
N ILE A 24 7.78 -18.50 -10.68
CA ILE A 24 6.69 -18.71 -9.69
C ILE A 24 7.40 -18.83 -8.33
N LYS A 25 7.76 -17.70 -7.72
CA LYS A 25 8.10 -17.67 -6.31
C LYS A 25 6.84 -18.11 -5.57
N LYS A 26 6.90 -19.28 -4.96
CA LYS A 26 5.80 -19.75 -4.11
C LYS A 26 5.64 -18.74 -2.97
N TYR A 27 4.58 -17.96 -3.01
CA TYR A 27 4.33 -16.99 -1.95
C TYR A 27 4.19 -17.70 -0.60
N PRO A 28 4.77 -17.15 0.47
CA PRO A 28 4.57 -17.66 1.81
C PRO A 28 3.08 -17.74 2.15
N LYS A 29 2.70 -18.71 3.00
CA LYS A 29 1.29 -19.04 3.27
C LYS A 29 0.43 -17.83 3.65
N GLN A 30 0.90 -16.96 4.54
CA GLN A 30 0.14 -15.80 4.98
C GLN A 30 0.05 -14.73 3.88
N PHE A 31 1.14 -14.47 3.19
CA PHE A 31 1.17 -13.54 2.05
C PHE A 31 0.20 -13.99 0.96
N LYS A 32 0.24 -15.29 0.62
CA LYS A 32 -0.67 -15.87 -0.37
C LYS A 32 -2.13 -15.73 0.06
N LYS A 33 -2.45 -15.98 1.33
CA LYS A 33 -3.81 -15.86 1.88
C LYS A 33 -4.37 -14.45 1.68
N VAL A 34 -3.57 -13.41 1.94
CA VAL A 34 -3.95 -12.01 1.72
C VAL A 34 -4.12 -11.73 0.23
N SER A 35 -3.18 -12.17 -0.60
CA SER A 35 -3.24 -11.99 -2.05
C SER A 35 -4.47 -12.65 -2.68
N ASP A 36 -4.78 -13.89 -2.29
CA ASP A 36 -5.96 -14.62 -2.78
C ASP A 36 -7.26 -13.90 -2.36
N TYR A 37 -7.34 -13.43 -1.11
CA TYR A 37 -8.49 -12.67 -0.63
C TYR A 37 -8.71 -11.37 -1.42
N LEU A 38 -7.64 -10.61 -1.67
CA LEU A 38 -7.70 -9.38 -2.46
C LEU A 38 -8.19 -9.65 -3.89
N LYS A 39 -7.72 -10.73 -4.49
CA LYS A 39 -8.15 -11.14 -5.83
C LYS A 39 -9.63 -11.51 -5.85
N GLU A 40 -10.06 -12.33 -4.88
CA GLU A 40 -11.44 -12.82 -4.82
C GLU A 40 -12.45 -11.72 -4.50
N LYS A 41 -12.15 -10.86 -3.50
CA LYS A 41 -13.11 -9.87 -3.00
C LYS A 41 -13.10 -8.55 -3.76
N PHE A 42 -11.94 -8.12 -4.23
CA PHE A 42 -11.76 -6.81 -4.85
C PHE A 42 -11.28 -6.88 -6.31
N GLY A 43 -10.93 -8.07 -6.81
CA GLY A 43 -10.32 -8.24 -8.13
C GLY A 43 -8.91 -7.66 -8.23
N ILE A 44 -8.23 -7.45 -7.09
CA ILE A 44 -6.91 -6.83 -7.02
C ILE A 44 -5.82 -7.88 -7.17
N ASP A 45 -4.89 -7.65 -8.09
CA ASP A 45 -3.69 -8.45 -8.28
C ASP A 45 -2.55 -7.92 -7.42
N VAL A 46 -1.87 -8.84 -6.70
CA VAL A 46 -0.65 -8.54 -5.96
C VAL A 46 0.56 -8.99 -6.78
N LEU A 47 1.44 -8.07 -7.08
CA LEU A 47 2.60 -8.27 -7.94
C LEU A 47 3.90 -7.88 -7.21
N LEU A 48 5.00 -8.54 -7.53
CA LEU A 48 6.31 -8.10 -7.09
C LEU A 48 6.87 -7.07 -8.08
N GLY A 49 7.40 -5.97 -7.57
CA GLY A 49 7.90 -4.87 -8.39
C GLY A 49 9.09 -4.15 -7.75
N GLN A 50 9.44 -3.01 -8.28
CA GLN A 50 10.52 -2.15 -7.76
C GLN A 50 10.03 -1.12 -6.74
N ILE A 51 8.72 -1.06 -6.51
CA ILE A 51 8.09 -0.17 -5.53
C ILE A 51 7.10 -0.96 -4.69
N THR A 52 6.71 -0.40 -3.56
CA THR A 52 5.53 -0.84 -2.80
C THR A 52 4.47 0.25 -2.93
N ALA A 53 3.33 -0.09 -3.52
CA ALA A 53 2.23 0.84 -3.71
C ALA A 53 0.92 0.16 -4.11
N PHE A 54 -0.20 0.71 -3.65
CA PHE A 54 -1.52 0.44 -4.20
C PHE A 54 -1.83 1.40 -5.36
N MET A 55 -2.09 0.85 -6.53
CA MET A 55 -2.32 1.62 -7.77
C MET A 55 -3.76 2.12 -7.93
N GLY A 56 -4.52 2.13 -6.84
CA GLY A 56 -5.91 2.59 -6.80
C GLY A 56 -6.93 1.58 -7.32
N HIS A 57 -8.19 1.81 -6.99
CA HIS A 57 -9.31 0.92 -7.31
C HIS A 57 -9.54 0.75 -8.82
N LYS A 58 -9.17 1.74 -9.61
CA LYS A 58 -9.29 1.68 -11.08
C LYS A 58 -8.31 0.67 -11.69
N ASN A 59 -7.05 0.67 -11.23
CA ASN A 59 -6.01 -0.19 -11.78
C ASN A 59 -5.99 -1.59 -11.14
N LYS A 60 -6.59 -1.75 -9.96
CA LYS A 60 -6.73 -3.03 -9.24
C LYS A 60 -5.41 -3.80 -9.10
N LYS A 61 -4.35 -3.10 -8.72
CA LYS A 61 -3.01 -3.68 -8.53
C LYS A 61 -2.36 -3.16 -7.26
N ILE A 62 -1.72 -4.07 -6.53
CA ILE A 62 -0.77 -3.75 -5.46
C ILE A 62 0.59 -4.27 -5.89
N PHE A 63 1.61 -3.41 -5.81
CA PHE A 63 3.00 -3.80 -5.98
C PHE A 63 3.67 -3.91 -4.63
N ILE A 64 4.45 -4.97 -4.43
CA ILE A 64 5.31 -5.14 -3.26
C ILE A 64 6.75 -5.24 -3.75
N HIS A 65 7.66 -4.52 -3.11
CA HIS A 65 9.05 -4.48 -3.51
C HIS A 65 9.67 -5.89 -3.46
N HIS A 66 10.23 -6.33 -4.57
CA HIS A 66 10.70 -7.71 -4.75
C HIS A 66 11.84 -8.12 -3.80
N ASN A 67 12.58 -7.16 -3.22
CA ASN A 67 13.63 -7.40 -2.24
C ASN A 67 13.09 -7.55 -0.80
N HIS A 68 11.81 -7.28 -0.55
CA HIS A 68 11.22 -7.48 0.77
C HIS A 68 11.12 -8.97 1.09
N ASN A 69 11.41 -9.30 2.36
CA ASN A 69 11.08 -10.62 2.88
C ASN A 69 9.55 -10.75 3.00
N LEU A 70 8.95 -11.60 2.17
CA LEU A 70 7.49 -11.73 2.07
C LEU A 70 6.84 -12.36 3.31
N GLU A 71 7.61 -12.95 4.23
CA GLU A 71 7.11 -13.46 5.52
C GLU A 71 7.07 -12.38 6.60
N LYS A 72 7.77 -11.26 6.40
CA LYS A 72 7.88 -10.14 7.36
C LYS A 72 7.54 -8.82 6.69
N ASN A 73 8.54 -8.02 6.34
CA ASN A 73 8.36 -6.67 5.81
C ASN A 73 7.44 -6.62 4.57
N GLY A 74 7.55 -7.61 3.69
CA GLY A 74 6.68 -7.70 2.51
C GLY A 74 5.22 -8.00 2.88
N LEU A 75 4.98 -8.87 3.87
CA LEU A 75 3.64 -9.12 4.40
C LEU A 75 3.06 -7.85 5.06
N TYR A 76 3.85 -7.16 5.88
CA TYR A 76 3.38 -5.94 6.56
C TYR A 76 3.12 -4.81 5.57
N SER A 77 3.98 -4.67 4.56
CA SER A 77 3.74 -3.73 3.46
C SER A 77 2.46 -4.07 2.70
N LEU A 78 2.21 -5.36 2.42
CA LEU A 78 0.95 -5.78 1.78
C LEU A 78 -0.26 -5.45 2.64
N LEU A 79 -0.21 -5.71 3.93
CA LEU A 79 -1.30 -5.38 4.86
C LEU A 79 -1.53 -3.86 4.96
N HIS A 80 -0.48 -3.05 4.92
CA HIS A 80 -0.61 -1.59 4.83
C HIS A 80 -1.32 -1.16 3.55
N GLU A 81 -0.94 -1.72 2.38
CA GLU A 81 -1.64 -1.43 1.11
C GLU A 81 -3.10 -1.90 1.13
N VAL A 82 -3.41 -3.02 1.82
CA VAL A 82 -4.81 -3.42 2.10
C VAL A 82 -5.52 -2.34 2.90
N GLY A 83 -4.85 -1.73 3.87
CA GLY A 83 -5.39 -0.59 4.61
C GLY A 83 -5.85 0.52 3.68
N HIS A 84 -5.07 0.89 2.68
CA HIS A 84 -5.46 1.86 1.65
C HIS A 84 -6.65 1.40 0.80
N VAL A 85 -6.74 0.11 0.49
CA VAL A 85 -7.92 -0.46 -0.21
C VAL A 85 -9.20 -0.28 0.60
N LEU A 86 -9.11 -0.37 1.92
CA LEU A 86 -10.24 -0.30 2.85
C LEU A 86 -10.58 1.12 3.31
N GLN A 87 -9.84 2.14 2.88
CA GLN A 87 -10.10 3.53 3.24
C GLN A 87 -11.37 4.07 2.58
N THR A 88 -12.10 4.87 3.35
CA THR A 88 -13.30 5.60 2.91
C THR A 88 -12.95 6.97 2.32
N ASP A 89 -13.95 7.71 1.83
CA ASP A 89 -13.77 9.09 1.39
C ASP A 89 -13.35 10.01 2.54
N GLU A 90 -13.81 9.74 3.78
CA GLU A 90 -13.38 10.49 4.97
C GLU A 90 -11.90 10.29 5.27
N ASP A 91 -11.40 9.05 5.18
CA ASP A 91 -9.97 8.75 5.33
C ASP A 91 -9.14 9.47 4.25
N ASN A 92 -9.71 9.65 3.07
CA ASN A 92 -9.07 10.30 1.93
C ASN A 92 -9.33 11.82 1.84
N TYR A 93 -9.74 12.44 2.94
CA TYR A 93 -10.09 13.87 2.99
C TYR A 93 -8.98 14.78 2.42
N PHE A 94 -7.70 14.42 2.58
CA PHE A 94 -6.59 15.21 2.03
C PHE A 94 -6.70 15.44 0.52
N LYS A 95 -7.34 14.53 -0.22
CA LYS A 95 -7.55 14.66 -1.68
C LYS A 95 -8.50 15.80 -2.07
N THR A 96 -9.25 16.34 -1.11
CA THR A 96 -10.13 17.50 -1.29
C THR A 96 -9.42 18.82 -1.03
N ILE A 97 -8.21 18.78 -0.48
CA ILE A 97 -7.41 19.96 -0.13
C ILE A 97 -6.55 20.36 -1.33
N ASP A 98 -6.57 21.63 -1.68
CA ASP A 98 -5.71 22.21 -2.71
C ASP A 98 -4.27 22.32 -2.16
N GLU A 99 -3.40 21.42 -2.63
CA GLU A 99 -2.00 21.35 -2.17
C GLU A 99 -1.23 22.66 -2.40
N ASP A 100 -1.51 23.35 -3.50
CA ASP A 100 -0.81 24.60 -3.84
C ASP A 100 -1.20 25.74 -2.89
N LYS A 101 -2.46 25.74 -2.42
CA LYS A 101 -2.98 26.77 -1.51
C LYS A 101 -2.77 26.45 -0.03
N GLU A 102 -2.91 25.19 0.34
CA GLU A 102 -2.83 24.73 1.73
C GLU A 102 -1.82 23.56 1.90
N PRO A 103 -0.54 23.74 1.52
CA PRO A 103 0.40 22.62 1.46
C PRO A 103 0.63 21.92 2.82
N LYS A 104 0.65 22.68 3.91
CA LYS A 104 0.82 22.10 5.26
C LYS A 104 -0.38 21.27 5.67
N LYS A 105 -1.59 21.77 5.40
CA LYS A 105 -2.83 21.07 5.69
C LYS A 105 -2.94 19.79 4.86
N PHE A 106 -2.63 19.86 3.56
CA PHE A 106 -2.58 18.70 2.67
C PHE A 106 -1.65 17.62 3.23
N LYS A 107 -0.40 17.97 3.55
CA LYS A 107 0.59 17.03 4.08
C LYS A 107 0.19 16.44 5.43
N PHE A 108 -0.42 17.25 6.31
CA PHE A 108 -0.90 16.77 7.59
C PHE A 108 -1.98 15.69 7.42
N TYR A 109 -3.00 15.93 6.59
CA TYR A 109 -4.05 14.95 6.36
C TYR A 109 -3.57 13.75 5.54
N GLN A 110 -2.59 13.92 4.66
CA GLN A 110 -1.91 12.81 4.01
C GLN A 110 -1.21 11.91 5.05
N TYR A 111 -0.54 12.50 6.04
CA TYR A 111 0.09 11.75 7.12
C TYR A 111 -0.94 10.98 7.98
N ILE A 112 -2.09 11.60 8.30
CA ILE A 112 -3.20 10.93 8.99
C ILE A 112 -3.74 9.77 8.16
N ASN A 113 -3.86 9.94 6.83
CA ASN A 113 -4.29 8.88 5.92
C ASN A 113 -3.37 7.66 5.97
N GLU A 114 -2.05 7.88 6.04
CA GLU A 114 -1.07 6.80 6.18
C GLU A 114 -1.22 6.06 7.53
N ILE A 115 -1.41 6.79 8.64
CA ILE A 115 -1.68 6.17 9.95
C ILE A 115 -2.92 5.28 9.87
N ASN A 116 -4.01 5.79 9.33
CA ASN A 116 -5.26 5.04 9.18
C ASN A 116 -5.10 3.78 8.32
N ALA A 117 -4.26 3.83 7.28
CA ALA A 117 -3.98 2.65 6.46
C ALA A 117 -3.26 1.56 7.28
N TRP A 118 -2.28 1.92 8.11
CA TRP A 118 -1.62 0.98 9.02
C TRP A 118 -2.61 0.35 10.00
N GLU A 119 -3.49 1.14 10.61
CA GLU A 119 -4.49 0.64 11.56
C GLU A 119 -5.48 -0.32 10.89
N LYS A 120 -6.03 0.07 9.74
CA LYS A 120 -6.96 -0.79 8.96
C LYS A 120 -6.30 -2.08 8.49
N GLY A 121 -5.03 -2.02 8.08
CA GLY A 121 -4.26 -3.20 7.70
C GLY A 121 -4.09 -4.18 8.86
N LEU A 122 -3.83 -3.70 10.08
CA LEU A 122 -3.71 -4.54 11.26
C LEU A 122 -5.06 -5.16 11.67
N LEU A 123 -6.14 -4.39 11.63
CA LEU A 123 -7.50 -4.90 11.88
C LEU A 123 -7.86 -5.99 10.88
N PHE A 124 -7.62 -5.76 9.60
CA PHE A 124 -7.81 -6.76 8.56
C PHE A 124 -7.00 -8.03 8.79
N ALA A 125 -5.73 -7.90 9.20
CA ALA A 125 -4.89 -9.05 9.53
C ALA A 125 -5.52 -9.90 10.64
N ASN A 126 -6.04 -9.26 11.71
CA ASN A 126 -6.72 -9.94 12.79
C ASN A 126 -8.00 -10.67 12.31
N GLU A 127 -8.82 -10.01 11.51
CA GLU A 127 -10.05 -10.60 10.95
C GLU A 127 -9.75 -11.81 10.06
N LEU A 128 -8.67 -11.75 9.30
CA LEU A 128 -8.25 -12.83 8.41
C LEU A 128 -7.44 -13.92 9.13
N GLY A 129 -7.16 -13.77 10.43
CA GLY A 129 -6.33 -14.70 11.20
C GLY A 129 -4.88 -14.76 10.73
N ILE A 130 -4.35 -13.62 10.26
CA ILE A 130 -2.93 -13.46 9.92
C ILE A 130 -2.15 -13.17 11.20
N ARG A 131 -1.07 -13.92 11.43
CA ARG A 131 -0.21 -13.69 12.60
C ARG A 131 0.73 -12.52 12.32
N VAL A 132 0.62 -11.47 13.13
CA VAL A 132 1.48 -10.29 13.09
C VAL A 132 2.27 -10.23 14.40
N ASN A 133 3.60 -10.11 14.31
CA ASN A 133 4.40 -9.74 15.46
C ASN A 133 4.25 -8.22 15.66
N ILE A 134 3.65 -7.82 16.79
CA ILE A 134 3.32 -6.41 17.04
C ILE A 134 4.55 -5.52 17.15
N GLU A 135 5.65 -6.01 17.76
CA GLU A 135 6.89 -5.23 17.85
C GLU A 135 7.48 -4.95 16.48
N ASP A 136 7.56 -5.98 15.63
CA ASP A 136 8.01 -5.84 14.23
C ASP A 136 7.07 -4.95 13.44
N TRP A 137 5.75 -5.07 13.63
CA TRP A 137 4.74 -4.23 12.97
C TRP A 137 4.94 -2.76 13.30
N VAL A 138 5.01 -2.42 14.60
CA VAL A 138 5.21 -1.05 15.07
C VAL A 138 6.53 -0.47 14.54
N LYS A 139 7.59 -1.28 14.50
CA LYS A 139 8.88 -0.86 13.94
C LYS A 139 8.74 -0.47 12.46
N VAL A 140 8.16 -1.34 11.63
CA VAL A 140 7.98 -1.09 10.20
C VAL A 140 7.07 0.11 9.96
N GLN A 141 5.98 0.22 10.72
CA GLN A 141 5.07 1.37 10.69
C GLN A 141 5.81 2.68 11.00
N ASN A 142 6.59 2.72 12.08
CA ASN A 142 7.32 3.92 12.48
C ASN A 142 8.37 4.33 11.44
N GLU A 143 9.09 3.37 10.87
CA GLU A 143 10.05 3.63 9.79
C GLU A 143 9.36 4.24 8.55
N SER A 144 8.20 3.70 8.19
CA SER A 144 7.40 4.22 7.07
C SER A 144 6.88 5.63 7.38
N LEU A 145 6.22 5.83 8.51
CA LEU A 145 5.62 7.12 8.90
C LEU A 145 6.66 8.22 9.10
N TYR A 146 7.88 7.87 9.51
CA TYR A 146 8.97 8.85 9.66
C TYR A 146 9.27 9.56 8.35
N THR A 147 9.12 8.90 7.20
CA THR A 147 9.34 9.53 5.90
C THR A 147 8.31 10.62 5.59
N TYR A 148 7.08 10.44 6.07
CA TYR A 148 6.01 11.43 5.93
C TYR A 148 6.15 12.58 6.93
N SER A 149 6.50 12.28 8.18
CA SER A 149 6.67 13.30 9.23
C SER A 149 7.73 14.33 8.89
N LYS A 150 8.76 13.97 8.14
CA LYS A 150 9.78 14.91 7.66
C LYS A 150 9.27 15.95 6.66
N LYS A 151 8.10 15.74 6.10
CA LYS A 151 7.48 16.63 5.10
C LYS A 151 6.51 17.63 5.74
N LEU A 152 6.19 17.46 7.04
CA LEU A 152 5.33 18.36 7.81
C LEU A 152 6.10 19.62 8.24
#